data_b3d2e2c914769684b26e797a9752ad62
#
_entry.id   b3d2e2c914769684b26e797a9752ad62
#
_cell.length_a   1.000
_cell.length_b   1.000
_cell.length_c   1.000
_cell.angle_alpha   90.00
_cell.angle_beta   90.00
_cell.angle_gamma   90.00
#
_symmetry.space_group_name_H-M   'P 1'
#
loop_
_entity.id
_entity.type
_entity.pdbx_description
1 polymer ?
#
loop_
_entity_poly.entity_id
_entity_poly.type
_entity_poly.pdbx_seq_one_letter_code
_entity_poly.pdbx_strand_id
1 'polypeptide(L)'
;MTYYHASPAGGLQVLELRKSPYFDKPTQVCLTSLRAMALFYLIRNYEYAYGYTRQGKLYFDEPFPDALKKLYAGKSGWLYTCEEGNYEKTEIPNEFVSSQPVRVLDAEYIPDAYEAFLHEQEAGNILLLDYAHFASDPEKFAKKRAWLEKAISEEIRKKAIWKAPDSDCARYYLENYPEIWEHTLEEVIFHGKPEN
;
A
#
# COMPACT_ATOMS: atom_id res chain seq x y z
N MET A 1 15.63 -18.96 0.66
CA MET A 1 14.74 -17.91 1.24
C MET A 1 13.41 -18.00 0.53
N THR A 2 12.29 -18.00 1.24
CA THR A 2 10.97 -18.03 0.59
C THR A 2 10.57 -16.64 0.14
N TYR A 3 10.02 -16.53 -1.06
CA TYR A 3 9.49 -15.27 -1.61
C TYR A 3 7.99 -15.39 -1.84
N TYR A 4 7.30 -14.27 -1.60
CA TYR A 4 5.86 -14.17 -1.68
C TYR A 4 5.44 -13.04 -2.62
N HIS A 5 4.30 -13.23 -3.24
CA HIS A 5 3.53 -12.22 -3.96
C HIS A 5 2.05 -12.42 -3.64
N ALA A 6 1.24 -11.38 -3.69
CA ALA A 6 -0.20 -11.56 -3.62
C ALA A 6 -0.91 -10.80 -4.73
N SER A 7 -2.05 -11.34 -5.16
CA SER A 7 -2.84 -10.76 -6.25
C SER A 7 -4.32 -11.13 -6.08
N PRO A 8 -5.26 -10.27 -6.44
CA PRO A 8 -6.66 -10.67 -6.54
C PRO A 8 -6.93 -11.69 -7.66
N ALA A 9 -6.02 -11.80 -8.64
CA ALA A 9 -6.12 -12.80 -9.71
C ALA A 9 -5.66 -14.18 -9.24
N GLY A 10 -6.47 -15.20 -9.45
CA GLY A 10 -6.15 -16.59 -9.15
C GLY A 10 -5.54 -17.35 -10.34
N GLY A 11 -4.99 -18.56 -10.04
CA GLY A 11 -4.54 -19.49 -11.05
C GLY A 11 -3.23 -19.13 -11.77
N LEU A 12 -2.47 -18.17 -11.23
CA LEU A 12 -1.20 -17.77 -11.82
C LEU A 12 -0.16 -18.86 -11.60
N GLN A 13 0.45 -19.35 -12.70
CA GLN A 13 1.57 -20.28 -12.67
C GLN A 13 2.91 -19.54 -12.81
N VAL A 14 2.86 -18.35 -13.39
CA VAL A 14 3.99 -17.45 -13.59
C VAL A 14 3.52 -16.03 -13.30
N LEU A 15 4.30 -15.29 -12.56
CA LEU A 15 4.11 -13.86 -12.36
C LEU A 15 4.80 -13.12 -13.50
N GLU A 16 4.00 -12.51 -14.36
CA GLU A 16 4.50 -11.73 -15.49
C GLU A 16 4.92 -10.32 -15.05
N LEU A 17 5.84 -9.74 -15.80
CA LEU A 17 6.31 -8.38 -15.58
C LEU A 17 5.17 -7.38 -15.75
N ARG A 18 5.01 -6.48 -14.78
CA ARG A 18 3.99 -5.42 -14.82
C ARG A 18 4.58 -4.07 -14.50
N LYS A 19 4.07 -3.04 -15.17
CA LYS A 19 4.40 -1.65 -14.79
C LYS A 19 3.72 -1.33 -13.45
N SER A 20 4.49 -0.84 -12.49
CA SER A 20 3.92 -0.39 -11.22
C SER A 20 2.94 0.77 -11.48
N PRO A 21 1.72 0.74 -10.93
CA PRO A 21 0.79 1.86 -11.04
C PRO A 21 1.23 3.08 -10.22
N TYR A 22 2.17 2.91 -9.29
CA TYR A 22 2.57 3.94 -8.32
C TYR A 22 3.89 4.62 -8.64
N PHE A 23 4.73 4.00 -9.48
CA PHE A 23 6.08 4.49 -9.73
C PHE A 23 6.36 4.52 -11.23
N ASP A 24 7.08 5.52 -11.67
CA ASP A 24 7.65 5.53 -13.02
C ASP A 24 8.90 4.64 -13.07
N LYS A 25 8.69 3.36 -12.72
CA LYS A 25 9.71 2.31 -12.68
C LYS A 25 9.56 1.39 -13.89
N PRO A 26 10.62 0.67 -14.25
CA PRO A 26 10.55 -0.36 -15.29
C PRO A 26 9.52 -1.43 -14.92
N THR A 27 9.06 -2.13 -15.94
CA THR A 27 8.19 -3.30 -15.79
C THR A 27 8.93 -4.40 -15.02
N GLN A 28 8.36 -4.87 -13.92
CA GLN A 28 9.00 -5.83 -13.02
C GLN A 28 7.98 -6.67 -12.25
N VAL A 29 8.44 -7.75 -11.63
CA VAL A 29 7.68 -8.50 -10.62
C VAL A 29 8.14 -8.03 -9.25
N CYS A 30 7.21 -7.59 -8.39
CA CYS A 30 7.49 -7.26 -7.00
C CYS A 30 7.28 -8.50 -6.13
N LEU A 31 8.24 -8.77 -5.26
CA LEU A 31 8.26 -9.89 -4.34
C LEU A 31 8.60 -9.41 -2.93
N THR A 32 8.26 -10.20 -1.93
CA THR A 32 8.71 -9.95 -0.55
C THR A 32 9.12 -11.25 0.13
N SER A 33 10.03 -11.17 1.09
CA SER A 33 10.36 -12.32 1.95
C SER A 33 9.43 -12.46 3.16
N LEU A 34 8.49 -11.53 3.37
CA LEU A 34 7.54 -11.55 4.47
C LEU A 34 6.12 -11.83 3.98
N ARG A 35 5.52 -12.94 4.45
CA ARG A 35 4.15 -13.31 4.11
C ARG A 35 3.15 -12.17 4.44
N ALA A 36 3.25 -11.59 5.62
CA ALA A 36 2.41 -10.47 6.03
C ALA A 36 2.53 -9.24 5.12
N MET A 37 3.73 -8.96 4.60
CA MET A 37 3.94 -7.85 3.66
C MET A 37 3.28 -8.12 2.31
N ALA A 38 3.26 -9.37 1.85
CA ALA A 38 2.60 -9.71 0.59
C ALA A 38 1.09 -9.43 0.62
N LEU A 39 0.44 -9.52 1.78
CA LEU A 39 -1.00 -9.23 1.91
C LEU A 39 -1.36 -7.80 1.48
N PHE A 40 -0.43 -6.84 1.61
CA PHE A 40 -0.67 -5.47 1.12
C PHE A 40 -0.88 -5.41 -0.40
N TYR A 41 -0.40 -6.38 -1.16
CA TYR A 41 -0.57 -6.43 -2.62
C TYR A 41 -1.95 -6.94 -3.08
N LEU A 42 -2.79 -7.45 -2.14
CA LEU A 42 -4.13 -7.94 -2.46
C LEU A 42 -5.07 -6.83 -2.92
N ILE A 43 -4.83 -5.60 -2.50
CA ILE A 43 -5.63 -4.46 -2.90
C ILE A 43 -4.76 -3.38 -3.55
N ARG A 44 -5.42 -2.51 -4.29
CA ARG A 44 -4.80 -1.26 -4.73
C ARG A 44 -4.90 -0.26 -3.58
N ASN A 45 -3.77 0.06 -2.98
CA ASN A 45 -3.65 1.14 -2.01
C ASN A 45 -3.17 2.42 -2.68
N TYR A 46 -3.66 3.56 -2.25
CA TYR A 46 -3.25 4.86 -2.77
C TYR A 46 -2.17 5.52 -1.90
N GLU A 47 -1.91 4.93 -0.75
CA GLU A 47 -0.84 5.32 0.17
C GLU A 47 -0.29 4.10 0.92
N TYR A 48 0.91 4.24 1.46
CA TYR A 48 1.54 3.20 2.26
C TYR A 48 1.51 3.60 3.74
N ALA A 49 0.74 2.85 4.54
CA ALA A 49 0.63 3.03 5.98
C ALA A 49 1.46 2.02 6.78
N TYR A 50 2.41 1.33 6.13
CA TYR A 50 3.29 0.37 6.79
C TYR A 50 4.72 0.89 6.91
N GLY A 51 5.46 0.30 7.83
CA GLY A 51 6.87 0.58 8.02
C GLY A 51 7.54 -0.51 8.83
N TYR A 52 8.76 -0.21 9.32
CA TYR A 52 9.55 -1.14 10.11
C TYR A 52 9.98 -0.48 11.41
N THR A 53 9.87 -1.23 12.52
CA THR A 53 10.42 -0.81 13.80
C THR A 53 11.95 -0.75 13.71
N ARG A 54 12.60 -0.15 14.71
CA ARG A 54 14.07 -0.16 14.81
C ARG A 54 14.68 -1.58 14.89
N GLN A 55 13.89 -2.55 15.33
CA GLN A 55 14.27 -3.96 15.39
C GLN A 55 13.96 -4.71 14.10
N GLY A 56 13.48 -4.03 13.06
CA GLY A 56 13.17 -4.60 11.74
C GLY A 56 11.82 -5.33 11.66
N LYS A 57 10.94 -5.18 12.66
CA LYS A 57 9.60 -5.78 12.62
C LYS A 57 8.66 -4.93 11.78
N LEU A 58 7.95 -5.57 10.84
CA LEU A 58 6.92 -4.94 10.03
C LEU A 58 5.77 -4.42 10.91
N TYR A 59 5.26 -3.24 10.64
CA TYR A 59 4.03 -2.72 11.25
C TYR A 59 3.13 -2.06 10.21
N PHE A 60 1.84 -2.09 10.49
CA PHE A 60 0.84 -1.23 9.86
C PHE A 60 0.37 -0.22 10.91
N ASP A 61 0.29 1.04 10.56
CA ASP A 61 -0.04 2.14 11.46
C ASP A 61 -1.19 2.95 10.83
N GLU A 62 -2.38 2.78 11.37
CA GLU A 62 -3.61 3.32 10.78
C GLU A 62 -3.55 4.85 10.59
N PRO A 63 -3.62 5.35 9.35
CA PRO A 63 -3.56 6.78 9.06
C PRO A 63 -4.89 7.49 9.32
N PHE A 64 -5.99 6.74 9.43
CA PHE A 64 -7.33 7.17 9.80
C PHE A 64 -8.05 6.05 10.56
N PRO A 65 -9.15 6.33 11.29
CA PRO A 65 -9.84 5.33 12.11
C PRO A 65 -10.32 4.14 11.29
N ASP A 66 -10.04 2.92 11.81
CA ASP A 66 -10.39 1.64 11.19
C ASP A 66 -9.81 1.43 9.77
N ALA A 67 -8.66 2.05 9.45
CA ALA A 67 -8.09 2.02 8.11
C ALA A 67 -7.82 0.60 7.63
N LEU A 68 -7.24 -0.26 8.46
CA LEU A 68 -6.98 -1.65 8.07
C LEU A 68 -8.28 -2.37 7.70
N LYS A 69 -9.30 -2.25 8.53
CA LYS A 69 -10.60 -2.88 8.29
C LYS A 69 -11.29 -2.31 7.04
N LYS A 70 -11.33 -0.99 6.89
CA LYS A 70 -11.94 -0.33 5.72
C LYS A 70 -11.29 -0.71 4.41
N LEU A 71 -9.96 -0.89 4.42
CA LEU A 71 -9.21 -1.22 3.21
C LEU A 71 -9.27 -2.70 2.86
N TYR A 72 -9.25 -3.60 3.85
CA TYR A 72 -8.97 -5.02 3.64
C TYR A 72 -10.12 -5.96 3.97
N ALA A 73 -11.13 -5.56 4.78
CA ALA A 73 -12.27 -6.43 5.08
C ALA A 73 -13.10 -6.73 3.83
N GLY A 74 -13.45 -8.00 3.64
CA GLY A 74 -14.15 -8.49 2.46
C GLY A 74 -13.32 -8.50 1.18
N LYS A 75 -12.01 -8.19 1.25
CA LYS A 75 -11.12 -8.31 0.09
C LYS A 75 -10.47 -9.67 0.09
N SER A 76 -10.62 -10.38 -1.02
CA SER A 76 -10.06 -11.72 -1.21
C SER A 76 -9.03 -11.75 -2.33
N GLY A 77 -8.23 -12.80 -2.38
CA GLY A 77 -7.25 -13.01 -3.42
C GLY A 77 -6.38 -14.23 -3.16
N TRP A 78 -5.19 -14.23 -3.72
CA TRP A 78 -4.28 -15.35 -3.68
C TRP A 78 -2.90 -14.88 -3.22
N LEU A 79 -2.36 -15.61 -2.26
CA LEU A 79 -0.97 -15.49 -1.83
C LEU A 79 -0.16 -16.57 -2.53
N TYR A 80 0.83 -16.15 -3.29
CA TYR A 80 1.70 -17.01 -4.08
C TYR A 80 3.04 -17.17 -3.39
N THR A 81 3.48 -18.43 -3.24
CA THR A 81 4.85 -18.77 -2.91
C THR A 81 5.63 -18.90 -4.22
N CYS A 82 6.73 -18.18 -4.33
CA CYS A 82 7.51 -18.09 -5.55
C CYS A 82 8.81 -18.88 -5.46
N GLU A 83 9.34 -19.26 -6.63
CA GLU A 83 10.63 -19.94 -6.71
C GLU A 83 11.75 -19.08 -6.12
N GLU A 84 12.80 -19.74 -5.67
CA GLU A 84 14.03 -19.04 -5.27
C GLU A 84 14.76 -18.53 -6.51
N GLY A 85 15.31 -17.32 -6.39
CA GLY A 85 16.03 -16.68 -7.46
C GLY A 85 16.97 -15.59 -6.95
N ASN A 86 17.78 -15.06 -7.83
CA ASN A 86 18.67 -13.94 -7.54
C ASN A 86 17.93 -12.62 -7.83
N TYR A 87 17.03 -12.26 -6.93
CA TYR A 87 16.21 -11.07 -7.05
C TYR A 87 16.92 -9.84 -6.49
N GLU A 88 16.71 -8.69 -7.14
CA GLU A 88 17.28 -7.42 -6.73
C GLU A 88 16.53 -6.85 -5.52
N LYS A 89 17.26 -6.42 -4.49
CA LYS A 89 16.67 -5.74 -3.32
C LYS A 89 16.27 -4.33 -3.69
N THR A 90 15.11 -3.90 -3.22
CA THR A 90 14.72 -2.50 -3.28
C THR A 90 15.22 -1.72 -2.05
N GLU A 91 14.91 -0.43 -1.99
CA GLU A 91 15.15 0.39 -0.79
C GLU A 91 14.22 0.02 0.37
N ILE A 92 13.11 -0.69 0.10
CA ILE A 92 12.17 -1.14 1.11
C ILE A 92 12.67 -2.46 1.70
N PRO A 93 12.86 -2.57 3.02
CA PRO A 93 13.31 -3.81 3.65
C PRO A 93 12.38 -4.99 3.29
N ASN A 94 12.97 -6.14 3.01
CA ASN A 94 12.28 -7.38 2.62
C ASN A 94 11.50 -7.32 1.29
N GLU A 95 11.61 -6.25 0.52
CA GLU A 95 11.08 -6.16 -0.82
C GLU A 95 12.16 -6.44 -1.86
N PHE A 96 11.77 -7.17 -2.89
CA PHE A 96 12.63 -7.59 -3.98
C PHE A 96 11.91 -7.40 -5.31
N VAL A 97 12.68 -7.26 -6.37
CA VAL A 97 12.15 -7.17 -7.73
C VAL A 97 12.86 -8.13 -8.67
N SER A 98 12.12 -8.61 -9.65
CA SER A 98 12.63 -9.39 -10.75
C SER A 98 12.37 -8.67 -12.07
N SER A 99 13.39 -8.58 -12.93
CA SER A 99 13.27 -8.13 -14.32
C SER A 99 12.90 -9.27 -15.27
N GLN A 100 12.66 -10.47 -14.73
CA GLN A 100 12.22 -11.65 -15.47
C GLN A 100 10.92 -12.19 -14.85
N PRO A 101 10.08 -12.91 -15.62
CA PRO A 101 8.95 -13.62 -15.06
C PRO A 101 9.37 -14.56 -13.92
N VAL A 102 8.53 -14.72 -12.91
CA VAL A 102 8.81 -15.55 -11.73
C VAL A 102 7.82 -16.68 -11.65
N ARG A 103 8.33 -17.91 -11.54
CA ARG A 103 7.50 -19.10 -11.42
C ARG A 103 6.86 -19.19 -10.05
N VAL A 104 5.57 -19.54 -10.02
CA VAL A 104 4.81 -19.85 -8.81
C VAL A 104 5.01 -21.31 -8.44
N LEU A 105 5.28 -21.57 -7.16
CA LEU A 105 5.43 -22.92 -6.60
C LEU A 105 4.16 -23.39 -5.90
N ASP A 106 3.47 -22.46 -5.20
CA ASP A 106 2.26 -22.75 -4.45
C ASP A 106 1.36 -21.51 -4.40
N ALA A 107 0.06 -21.73 -4.17
CA ALA A 107 -0.94 -20.68 -4.11
C ALA A 107 -1.97 -20.95 -3.02
N GLU A 108 -2.08 -20.06 -2.06
CA GLU A 108 -3.03 -20.08 -0.96
C GLU A 108 -4.16 -19.07 -1.24
N TYR A 109 -5.41 -19.51 -1.18
CA TYR A 109 -6.55 -18.59 -1.27
C TYR A 109 -6.77 -17.86 0.05
N ILE A 110 -6.79 -16.54 0.01
CA ILE A 110 -7.10 -15.65 1.14
C ILE A 110 -8.55 -15.17 0.98
N PRO A 111 -9.49 -15.71 1.78
CA PRO A 111 -10.90 -15.34 1.65
C PRO A 111 -11.21 -13.92 2.15
N ASP A 112 -10.46 -13.46 3.14
CA ASP A 112 -10.55 -12.13 3.71
C ASP A 112 -9.17 -11.63 4.14
N ALA A 113 -8.71 -10.54 3.51
CA ALA A 113 -7.38 -10.01 3.77
C ALA A 113 -7.25 -9.37 5.17
N TYR A 114 -8.34 -8.81 5.71
CA TYR A 114 -8.34 -8.27 7.07
C TYR A 114 -8.12 -9.37 8.11
N GLU A 115 -8.86 -10.46 8.00
CA GLU A 115 -8.70 -11.63 8.88
C GLU A 115 -7.29 -12.25 8.74
N ALA A 116 -6.74 -12.29 7.52
CA ALA A 116 -5.37 -12.74 7.31
C ALA A 116 -4.35 -11.85 8.03
N PHE A 117 -4.52 -10.53 8.06
CA PHE A 117 -3.66 -9.63 8.84
C PHE A 117 -3.79 -9.87 10.34
N LEU A 118 -4.99 -10.14 10.86
CA LEU A 118 -5.17 -10.47 12.28
C LEU A 118 -4.42 -11.76 12.64
N HIS A 119 -4.49 -12.80 11.80
CA HIS A 119 -3.71 -14.02 12.00
C HIS A 119 -2.19 -13.78 11.95
N GLU A 120 -1.71 -12.92 11.04
CA GLU A 120 -0.29 -12.55 11.01
C GLU A 120 0.14 -11.79 12.27
N GLN A 121 -0.74 -10.97 12.85
CA GLN A 121 -0.49 -10.30 14.14
C GLN A 121 -0.41 -11.32 15.29
N GLU A 122 -1.37 -12.25 15.36
CA GLU A 122 -1.37 -13.32 16.39
C GLU A 122 -0.12 -14.19 16.29
N ALA A 123 0.34 -14.49 15.07
CA ALA A 123 1.59 -15.21 14.81
C ALA A 123 2.85 -14.35 15.12
N GLY A 124 2.67 -13.08 15.42
CA GLY A 124 3.78 -12.17 15.72
C GLY A 124 4.57 -11.70 14.50
N ASN A 125 4.06 -11.84 13.29
CA ASN A 125 4.75 -11.48 12.05
C ASN A 125 4.59 -10.00 11.68
N ILE A 126 3.55 -9.34 12.17
CA ILE A 126 3.28 -7.90 11.97
C ILE A 126 2.80 -7.27 13.27
N LEU A 127 2.96 -5.97 13.41
CA LEU A 127 2.28 -5.16 14.43
C LEU A 127 1.18 -4.35 13.75
N LEU A 128 -0.06 -4.50 14.20
CA LEU A 128 -1.17 -3.67 13.77
C LEU A 128 -1.39 -2.60 14.84
N LEU A 129 -1.11 -1.35 14.50
CA LEU A 129 -1.22 -0.19 15.37
C LEU A 129 -2.46 0.59 14.97
N ASP A 130 -3.42 0.66 15.86
CA ASP A 130 -4.67 1.38 15.61
C ASP A 130 -4.46 2.91 15.57
N TYR A 131 -5.47 3.62 15.09
CA TYR A 131 -5.42 5.08 15.00
C TYR A 131 -5.28 5.75 16.36
N ALA A 132 -5.80 5.16 17.44
CA ALA A 132 -5.66 5.70 18.81
C ALA A 132 -4.20 5.64 19.26
N HIS A 133 -3.47 4.56 18.93
CA HIS A 133 -2.03 4.46 19.17
C HIS A 133 -1.28 5.56 18.42
N PHE A 134 -1.60 5.75 17.14
CA PHE A 134 -1.02 6.80 16.31
C PHE A 134 -1.27 8.20 16.88
N ALA A 135 -2.51 8.48 17.32
CA ALA A 135 -2.90 9.76 17.91
C ALA A 135 -2.38 9.99 19.34
N SER A 136 -1.87 8.93 20.01
CA SER A 136 -1.40 9.02 21.41
C SER A 136 -0.10 9.82 21.60
N ASP A 137 0.69 10.00 20.55
CA ASP A 137 1.91 10.81 20.54
C ASP A 137 1.70 12.06 19.67
N PRO A 138 1.38 13.23 20.25
CA PRO A 138 1.04 14.42 19.48
C PRO A 138 2.16 14.90 18.53
N GLU A 139 3.42 14.70 18.89
CA GLU A 139 4.54 15.12 18.05
C GLU A 139 4.69 14.22 16.83
N LYS A 140 4.62 12.90 17.02
CA LYS A 140 4.64 11.94 15.90
C LYS A 140 3.42 12.09 15.02
N PHE A 141 2.25 12.27 15.64
CA PHE A 141 1.00 12.53 14.93
C PHE A 141 1.12 13.74 14.00
N ALA A 142 1.56 14.89 14.53
CA ALA A 142 1.72 16.11 13.73
C ALA A 142 2.72 15.91 12.56
N LYS A 143 3.85 15.27 12.80
CA LYS A 143 4.84 14.98 11.77
C LYS A 143 4.29 14.08 10.67
N LYS A 144 3.59 13.00 11.04
CA LYS A 144 3.02 12.07 10.06
C LYS A 144 1.85 12.71 9.32
N ARG A 145 1.02 13.50 10.00
CA ARG A 145 -0.08 14.24 9.38
C ARG A 145 0.44 15.21 8.31
N ALA A 146 1.47 16.01 8.64
CA ALA A 146 2.10 16.92 7.69
C ALA A 146 2.72 16.17 6.48
N TRP A 147 3.32 15.02 6.72
CA TRP A 147 3.85 14.17 5.63
C TRP A 147 2.73 13.65 4.73
N LEU A 148 1.63 13.12 5.31
CA LEU A 148 0.46 12.64 4.58
C LEU A 148 -0.16 13.77 3.74
N GLU A 149 -0.36 14.93 4.33
CA GLU A 149 -0.90 16.11 3.66
C GLU A 149 -0.07 16.46 2.42
N LYS A 150 1.24 16.57 2.60
CA LYS A 150 2.15 16.83 1.48
C LYS A 150 2.07 15.75 0.40
N ALA A 151 2.18 14.48 0.78
CA ALA A 151 2.20 13.35 -0.16
C ALA A 151 0.90 13.23 -0.96
N ILE A 152 -0.25 13.33 -0.27
CA ILE A 152 -1.58 13.24 -0.89
C ILE A 152 -1.83 14.45 -1.79
N SER A 153 -1.53 15.66 -1.33
CA SER A 153 -1.69 16.88 -2.14
C SER A 153 -0.84 16.85 -3.41
N GLU A 154 0.41 16.39 -3.30
CA GLU A 154 1.27 16.20 -4.48
C GLU A 154 0.72 15.15 -5.45
N GLU A 155 0.20 14.03 -4.94
CA GLU A 155 -0.40 12.98 -5.74
C GLU A 155 -1.64 13.49 -6.50
N ILE A 156 -2.55 14.18 -5.78
CA ILE A 156 -3.76 14.78 -6.37
C ILE A 156 -3.39 15.74 -7.50
N ARG A 157 -2.37 16.60 -7.30
CA ARG A 157 -1.92 17.58 -8.30
C ARG A 157 -1.24 16.92 -9.48
N LYS A 158 -0.22 16.07 -9.24
CA LYS A 158 0.59 15.44 -10.30
C LYS A 158 -0.25 14.57 -11.24
N LYS A 159 -1.21 13.83 -10.68
CA LYS A 159 -2.10 12.96 -11.46
C LYS A 159 -3.38 13.65 -11.91
N ALA A 160 -3.56 14.92 -11.57
CA ALA A 160 -4.77 15.70 -11.86
C ALA A 160 -6.06 14.94 -11.45
N ILE A 161 -6.02 14.26 -10.28
CA ILE A 161 -7.12 13.40 -9.78
C ILE A 161 -8.42 14.21 -9.64
N TRP A 162 -8.30 15.47 -9.29
CA TRP A 162 -9.41 16.43 -9.19
C TRP A 162 -10.21 16.63 -10.49
N LYS A 163 -9.64 16.29 -11.66
CA LYS A 163 -10.35 16.32 -12.95
C LYS A 163 -11.29 15.13 -13.16
N ALA A 164 -11.16 14.09 -12.35
CA ALA A 164 -11.98 12.89 -12.38
C ALA A 164 -12.55 12.58 -10.98
N PRO A 165 -13.47 13.42 -10.46
CA PRO A 165 -13.97 13.33 -9.08
C PRO A 165 -14.72 12.02 -8.80
N ASP A 166 -15.25 11.37 -9.83
CA ASP A 166 -15.95 10.08 -9.71
C ASP A 166 -15.00 8.86 -9.79
N SER A 167 -13.69 9.08 -9.93
CA SER A 167 -12.74 7.99 -9.93
C SER A 167 -12.60 7.35 -8.54
N ASP A 168 -12.25 6.07 -8.48
CA ASP A 168 -12.01 5.37 -7.21
C ASP A 168 -10.96 6.06 -6.35
N CYS A 169 -9.93 6.62 -6.99
CA CYS A 169 -8.86 7.36 -6.33
C CYS A 169 -9.38 8.66 -5.70
N ALA A 170 -10.20 9.43 -6.43
CA ALA A 170 -10.79 10.66 -5.92
C ALA A 170 -11.72 10.38 -4.74
N ARG A 171 -12.59 9.37 -4.87
CA ARG A 171 -13.48 8.93 -3.79
C ARG A 171 -12.69 8.49 -2.55
N TYR A 172 -11.62 7.73 -2.73
CA TYR A 172 -10.76 7.30 -1.64
C TYR A 172 -10.20 8.48 -0.83
N TYR A 173 -9.65 9.50 -1.51
CA TYR A 173 -9.11 10.68 -0.81
C TYR A 173 -10.21 11.55 -0.18
N LEU A 174 -11.33 11.73 -0.86
CA LEU A 174 -12.47 12.48 -0.34
C LEU A 174 -13.06 11.84 0.92
N GLU A 175 -13.19 10.51 0.95
CA GLU A 175 -13.77 9.78 2.08
C GLU A 175 -12.83 9.68 3.29
N ASN A 176 -11.53 9.53 3.07
CA ASN A 176 -10.58 9.25 4.13
C ASN A 176 -9.73 10.47 4.55
N TYR A 177 -9.63 11.47 3.68
CA TYR A 177 -8.84 12.69 3.87
C TYR A 177 -9.56 13.94 3.36
N PRO A 178 -10.82 14.20 3.79
CA PRO A 178 -11.62 15.30 3.24
C PRO A 178 -10.94 16.65 3.37
N GLU A 179 -10.32 16.95 4.53
CA GLU A 179 -9.63 18.23 4.77
C GLU A 179 -8.44 18.44 3.80
N ILE A 180 -7.65 17.38 3.53
CA ILE A 180 -6.53 17.45 2.58
C ILE A 180 -7.05 17.63 1.15
N TRP A 181 -8.13 16.92 0.83
CA TRP A 181 -8.78 17.04 -0.48
C TRP A 181 -9.28 18.45 -0.73
N GLU A 182 -10.07 19.00 0.19
CA GLU A 182 -10.63 20.36 0.08
C GLU A 182 -9.54 21.42 -0.02
N HIS A 183 -8.55 21.39 0.85
CA HIS A 183 -7.42 22.31 0.82
C HIS A 183 -6.65 22.25 -0.51
N THR A 184 -6.40 21.03 -1.01
CA THR A 184 -5.70 20.86 -2.28
C THR A 184 -6.51 21.39 -3.46
N LEU A 185 -7.84 21.21 -3.45
CA LEU A 185 -8.71 21.76 -4.48
C LEU A 185 -8.72 23.29 -4.48
N GLU A 186 -8.79 23.90 -3.31
CA GLU A 186 -8.72 25.37 -3.17
C GLU A 186 -7.44 25.90 -3.79
N GLU A 187 -6.29 25.31 -3.46
CA GLU A 187 -5.01 25.72 -4.03
C GLU A 187 -4.95 25.56 -5.56
N VAL A 188 -5.47 24.45 -6.11
CA VAL A 188 -5.50 24.20 -7.55
C VAL A 188 -6.43 25.20 -8.27
N ILE A 189 -7.57 25.55 -7.67
CA ILE A 189 -8.53 26.48 -8.25
C ILE A 189 -8.00 27.92 -8.20
N PHE A 190 -7.39 28.33 -7.07
CA PHE A 190 -6.90 29.70 -6.88
C PHE A 190 -5.55 29.97 -7.57
N HIS A 191 -4.65 28.99 -7.63
CA HIS A 191 -3.33 29.12 -8.25
C HIS A 191 -3.25 28.56 -9.68
N GLY A 192 -4.28 27.84 -10.13
CA GLY A 192 -4.36 27.26 -11.48
C GLY A 192 -4.86 28.22 -12.56
N LYS A 193 -5.07 29.51 -12.25
CA LYS A 193 -5.30 30.52 -13.30
C LYS A 193 -3.94 30.86 -13.92
N PRO A 194 -3.73 30.63 -15.24
CA PRO A 194 -2.55 31.16 -15.89
C PRO A 194 -2.59 32.69 -15.72
N GLU A 195 -1.50 33.24 -15.23
CA GLU A 195 -1.27 34.68 -15.37
C GLU A 195 -1.27 34.97 -16.88
N ASN A 196 -2.27 35.75 -17.31
CA ASN A 196 -2.40 36.26 -18.67
C ASN A 196 -1.29 37.26 -19.00
#